data_e79c63e193b5b7a8147cc628c2324f52
#
_entry.id   e79c63e193b5b7a8147cc628c2324f52
#
_cell.length_a   1.000
_cell.length_b   1.000
_cell.length_c   1.000
_cell.angle_alpha   90.00
_cell.angle_beta   90.00
_cell.angle_gamma   90.00
#
_symmetry.space_group_name_H-M   'P 1'
#
loop_
_entity.id
_entity.type
_entity.pdbx_description
1 polymer ?
#
loop_
_entity_poly.entity_id
_entity_poly.type
_entity_poly.pdbx_seq_one_letter_code
_entity_poly.pdbx_strand_id
1 'polypeptide(L)'
;MHTATIVAQVMQCCFPLMHAARWRALHDVAVSAVNGYALGLVALAVGTPRTTKVRHRVKCVDRLLGNIHLEAHRFELYAALARQWLTGLPQLLIVVDWSGLTADMQWHWLRASVVCDGRSITLYEEVHPRKHLGSLAVHTRFIKQLARMLPASAHPPIVMTDAGFRNPWFRLIAAQGWQWVGRVRNRDFVRKNEAETWLPAKILYGQARVTAADLGAYESVRNHPLRCRLVLVKHAPKGRKHRYASGKVKNNSTARKIASRYREPWLLSCSPSLAHLSAEAIVRLYAQRMRIEEEFRDTKNVVLGAGLALSRSHGQQRLQALLLIGHIAHMAKRLIGEAAKAAQLHLQLMSTCRRDRAELSVMMLAKRVIDSPALLRKLKDPWPCQHALRSQVSAAINRAVAA
;
A
#
# COMPACT_ATOMS: atom_id res chain seq x y z
N MET A 1 17.36 20.86 11.42
CA MET A 1 17.33 19.38 11.49
C MET A 1 17.90 18.81 10.21
N HIS A 2 18.45 17.59 10.23
CA HIS A 2 19.00 16.90 9.05
C HIS A 2 18.19 15.65 8.73
N THR A 3 18.03 15.31 7.46
CA THR A 3 17.35 14.08 7.00
C THR A 3 17.95 12.82 7.63
N ALA A 4 19.26 12.79 7.85
CA ALA A 4 19.96 11.70 8.51
C ALA A 4 19.45 11.43 9.94
N THR A 5 19.20 12.47 10.73
CA THR A 5 18.65 12.34 12.10
C THR A 5 17.26 11.71 12.06
N ILE A 6 16.41 12.14 11.12
CA ILE A 6 15.04 11.61 10.99
C ILE A 6 15.06 10.13 10.57
N VAL A 7 15.93 9.77 9.62
CA VAL A 7 16.11 8.36 9.23
C VAL A 7 16.62 7.52 10.39
N ALA A 8 17.55 8.05 11.18
CA ALA A 8 18.06 7.36 12.38
C ALA A 8 16.92 7.12 13.40
N GLN A 9 16.07 8.09 13.67
CA GLN A 9 14.90 7.93 14.55
C GLN A 9 13.94 6.86 14.02
N VAL A 10 13.61 6.87 12.72
CA VAL A 10 12.77 5.82 12.12
C VAL A 10 13.40 4.43 12.29
N MET A 11 14.72 4.32 12.16
CA MET A 11 15.44 3.04 12.22
C MET A 11 15.83 2.62 13.65
N GLN A 12 15.61 3.45 14.66
CA GLN A 12 16.06 3.17 16.04
C GLN A 12 15.52 1.84 16.60
N CYS A 13 14.28 1.48 16.23
CA CYS A 13 13.68 0.20 16.62
C CYS A 13 14.39 -1.03 16.02
N CYS A 14 15.21 -0.84 14.99
CA CYS A 14 15.93 -1.91 14.30
C CYS A 14 17.30 -2.22 14.92
N PHE A 15 17.77 -1.41 15.89
CA PHE A 15 19.11 -1.53 16.47
C PHE A 15 19.42 -2.90 17.06
N PRO A 16 18.53 -3.48 17.88
CA PRO A 16 18.81 -4.78 18.48
C PRO A 16 18.93 -5.93 17.48
N LEU A 17 18.42 -5.71 16.25
CA LEU A 17 18.31 -6.74 15.22
C LEU A 17 19.46 -6.70 14.22
N MET A 18 20.34 -5.70 14.29
CA MET A 18 21.27 -5.44 13.20
C MET A 18 22.67 -5.10 13.66
N HIS A 19 23.67 -5.77 13.06
CA HIS A 19 25.07 -5.41 13.26
C HIS A 19 25.34 -3.96 12.84
N ALA A 20 26.12 -3.21 13.61
CA ALA A 20 26.36 -1.77 13.47
C ALA A 20 26.79 -1.34 12.05
N ALA A 21 27.67 -2.12 11.39
CA ALA A 21 28.11 -1.79 10.03
C ALA A 21 26.98 -1.92 9.00
N ARG A 22 26.08 -2.90 9.15
CA ARG A 22 24.91 -3.09 8.28
C ARG A 22 23.88 -2.00 8.54
N TRP A 23 23.65 -1.66 9.80
CA TRP A 23 22.77 -0.56 10.18
C TRP A 23 23.23 0.75 9.55
N ARG A 24 24.53 1.09 9.67
CA ARG A 24 25.11 2.30 9.04
C ARG A 24 24.94 2.30 7.52
N ALA A 25 25.20 1.16 6.87
CA ALA A 25 25.03 1.07 5.42
C ALA A 25 23.55 1.26 5.00
N LEU A 26 22.60 0.65 5.70
CA LEU A 26 21.16 0.81 5.43
C LEU A 26 20.71 2.26 5.71
N HIS A 27 21.16 2.85 6.81
CA HIS A 27 20.91 4.24 7.16
C HIS A 27 21.37 5.20 6.05
N ASP A 28 22.64 5.11 5.62
CA ASP A 28 23.19 6.00 4.59
C ASP A 28 22.43 5.90 3.27
N VAL A 29 22.04 4.69 2.89
CA VAL A 29 21.26 4.46 1.66
C VAL A 29 19.82 4.95 1.80
N ALA A 30 19.21 4.81 2.97
CA ALA A 30 17.89 5.37 3.25
C ALA A 30 17.91 6.90 3.23
N VAL A 31 18.95 7.53 3.79
CA VAL A 31 19.18 8.99 3.70
C VAL A 31 19.27 9.43 2.24
N SER A 32 20.01 8.69 1.41
CA SER A 32 20.09 8.95 -0.03
C SER A 32 18.70 8.93 -0.68
N ALA A 33 17.88 7.90 -0.38
CA ALA A 33 16.51 7.80 -0.92
C ALA A 33 15.57 8.91 -0.40
N VAL A 34 15.73 9.35 0.86
CA VAL A 34 14.99 10.50 1.41
C VAL A 34 15.34 11.78 0.66
N ASN A 35 16.61 11.97 0.36
CA ASN A 35 17.11 13.14 -0.39
C ASN A 35 16.78 13.11 -1.90
N GLY A 36 15.96 12.16 -2.34
CA GLY A 36 15.39 12.14 -3.70
C GLY A 36 16.17 11.30 -4.71
N TYR A 37 17.21 10.59 -4.31
CA TYR A 37 17.91 9.66 -5.21
C TYR A 37 17.05 8.44 -5.47
N ALA A 38 16.99 8.02 -6.74
CA ALA A 38 16.16 6.91 -7.18
C ALA A 38 16.60 5.57 -6.54
N LEU A 39 15.63 4.65 -6.34
CA LEU A 39 15.87 3.30 -5.82
C LEU A 39 16.61 2.44 -6.85
N GLY A 40 17.87 2.74 -7.06
CA GLY A 40 18.78 2.02 -7.93
C GLY A 40 20.21 2.07 -7.41
N LEU A 41 21.02 1.05 -7.72
CA LEU A 41 22.35 0.84 -7.17
C LEU A 41 23.23 2.13 -7.23
N VAL A 42 23.40 2.68 -8.42
CA VAL A 42 24.31 3.82 -8.64
C VAL A 42 23.71 5.10 -8.05
N ALA A 43 22.44 5.36 -8.27
CA ALA A 43 21.76 6.55 -7.76
C ALA A 43 21.86 6.62 -6.23
N LEU A 44 21.51 5.54 -5.53
CA LEU A 44 21.62 5.46 -4.08
C LEU A 44 23.05 5.65 -3.61
N ALA A 45 24.05 5.04 -4.29
CA ALA A 45 25.44 5.18 -3.93
C ALA A 45 25.96 6.62 -4.05
N VAL A 46 25.57 7.33 -5.11
CA VAL A 46 25.93 8.73 -5.31
C VAL A 46 25.37 9.62 -4.22
N GLY A 47 24.12 9.37 -3.80
CA GLY A 47 23.44 10.18 -2.78
C GLY A 47 23.81 9.86 -1.33
N THR A 48 24.66 8.85 -1.05
CA THR A 48 25.08 8.58 0.34
C THR A 48 25.93 9.72 0.91
N PRO A 49 25.81 10.04 2.21
CA PRO A 49 26.55 11.14 2.84
C PRO A 49 28.05 10.86 3.04
N ARG A 50 28.59 9.84 2.37
CA ARG A 50 30.00 9.43 2.49
C ARG A 50 30.91 10.24 1.56
N THR A 51 32.10 10.55 2.03
CA THR A 51 33.13 11.28 1.26
C THR A 51 34.04 10.39 0.40
N THR A 52 33.88 9.06 0.53
CA THR A 52 34.70 8.08 -0.22
C THR A 52 34.41 8.13 -1.73
N LYS A 53 35.37 7.67 -2.56
CA LYS A 53 35.24 7.60 -4.03
C LYS A 53 33.94 6.86 -4.41
N VAL A 54 33.25 7.32 -5.46
CA VAL A 54 31.95 6.77 -5.93
C VAL A 54 32.00 5.24 -6.11
N ARG A 55 33.11 4.71 -6.69
CA ARG A 55 33.28 3.26 -6.86
C ARG A 55 33.19 2.46 -5.55
N HIS A 56 33.67 3.01 -4.43
CA HIS A 56 33.60 2.35 -3.13
C HIS A 56 32.20 2.43 -2.55
N ARG A 57 31.48 3.56 -2.74
CA ARG A 57 30.08 3.72 -2.36
C ARG A 57 29.18 2.74 -3.13
N VAL A 58 29.41 2.59 -4.46
CA VAL A 58 28.69 1.62 -5.29
C VAL A 58 28.90 0.20 -4.77
N LYS A 59 30.17 -0.21 -4.49
CA LYS A 59 30.44 -1.53 -3.87
C LYS A 59 29.77 -1.72 -2.52
N CYS A 60 29.69 -0.66 -1.70
CA CYS A 60 29.01 -0.74 -0.40
C CYS A 60 27.49 -0.98 -0.57
N VAL A 61 26.83 -0.25 -1.46
CA VAL A 61 25.40 -0.44 -1.74
C VAL A 61 25.16 -1.80 -2.39
N ASP A 62 26.02 -2.23 -3.30
CA ASP A 62 25.93 -3.54 -3.96
C ASP A 62 25.95 -4.69 -2.95
N ARG A 63 26.90 -4.66 -2.00
CA ARG A 63 27.00 -5.61 -0.90
C ARG A 63 25.77 -5.56 0.01
N LEU A 64 25.21 -4.38 0.27
CA LEU A 64 23.98 -4.25 1.07
C LEU A 64 22.79 -4.90 0.37
N LEU A 65 22.60 -4.65 -0.93
CA LEU A 65 21.48 -5.21 -1.70
C LEU A 65 21.56 -6.74 -1.83
N GLY A 66 22.77 -7.32 -1.80
CA GLY A 66 23.00 -8.76 -1.82
C GLY A 66 23.24 -9.37 -0.43
N ASN A 67 22.97 -8.67 0.66
CA ASN A 67 23.30 -9.13 2.00
C ASN A 67 22.28 -10.14 2.52
N ILE A 68 22.71 -11.40 2.70
CA ILE A 68 21.84 -12.50 3.18
C ILE A 68 21.27 -12.27 4.58
N HIS A 69 22.02 -11.60 5.45
CA HIS A 69 21.54 -11.29 6.79
C HIS A 69 20.51 -10.15 6.80
N LEU A 70 20.60 -9.21 5.85
CA LEU A 70 19.54 -8.20 5.67
C LEU A 70 18.25 -8.86 5.23
N GLU A 71 18.35 -9.81 4.29
CA GLU A 71 17.18 -10.57 3.83
C GLU A 71 16.58 -11.42 4.96
N ALA A 72 17.40 -12.11 5.74
CA ALA A 72 16.95 -12.91 6.88
C ALA A 72 16.19 -12.10 7.93
N HIS A 73 16.63 -10.85 8.19
CA HIS A 73 15.98 -9.96 9.18
C HIS A 73 14.90 -9.07 8.58
N ARG A 74 14.63 -9.14 7.28
CA ARG A 74 13.71 -8.24 6.59
C ARG A 74 12.31 -8.22 7.19
N PHE A 75 11.79 -9.40 7.55
CA PHE A 75 10.48 -9.50 8.19
C PHE A 75 10.45 -8.76 9.54
N GLU A 76 11.43 -9.00 10.38
CA GLU A 76 11.54 -8.37 11.72
C GLU A 76 11.67 -6.84 11.60
N LEU A 77 12.36 -6.35 10.56
CA LEU A 77 12.49 -4.91 10.29
C LEU A 77 11.13 -4.29 9.94
N TYR A 78 10.35 -4.91 9.04
CA TYR A 78 8.98 -4.45 8.76
C TYR A 78 8.10 -4.51 10.00
N ALA A 79 8.18 -5.58 10.78
CA ALA A 79 7.40 -5.75 12.01
C ALA A 79 7.75 -4.69 13.06
N ALA A 80 9.04 -4.40 13.25
CA ALA A 80 9.49 -3.38 14.19
C ALA A 80 9.02 -1.98 13.75
N LEU A 81 9.17 -1.65 12.48
CA LEU A 81 8.69 -0.39 11.92
C LEU A 81 7.17 -0.24 12.06
N ALA A 82 6.40 -1.29 11.77
CA ALA A 82 4.94 -1.24 11.89
C ALA A 82 4.48 -1.06 13.34
N ARG A 83 5.07 -1.77 14.30
CA ARG A 83 4.69 -1.68 15.72
C ARG A 83 4.85 -0.28 16.31
N GLN A 84 5.83 0.51 15.86
CA GLN A 84 6.04 1.88 16.36
C GLN A 84 4.79 2.74 16.32
N TRP A 85 3.92 2.54 15.33
CA TRP A 85 2.79 3.42 15.11
C TRP A 85 1.43 2.70 15.03
N LEU A 86 1.40 1.36 14.94
CA LEU A 86 0.14 0.60 14.95
C LEU A 86 -0.37 0.25 16.35
N THR A 87 0.53 0.17 17.34
CA THR A 87 0.17 -0.25 18.70
C THR A 87 -0.88 0.69 19.30
N GLY A 88 -1.94 0.11 19.87
CA GLY A 88 -3.03 0.84 20.51
C GLY A 88 -4.11 1.33 19.54
N LEU A 89 -4.05 1.00 18.25
CA LEU A 89 -5.14 1.27 17.32
C LEU A 89 -6.30 0.28 17.56
N PRO A 90 -7.56 0.76 17.60
CA PRO A 90 -8.72 -0.10 17.94
C PRO A 90 -9.02 -1.11 16.82
N GLN A 91 -8.78 -0.75 15.59
CA GLN A 91 -9.00 -1.62 14.41
C GLN A 91 -8.05 -1.21 13.28
N LEU A 92 -7.81 -2.11 12.35
CA LEU A 92 -6.97 -1.85 11.18
C LEU A 92 -7.75 -2.13 9.89
N LEU A 93 -7.72 -1.18 8.95
CA LEU A 93 -8.16 -1.39 7.57
C LEU A 93 -6.93 -1.69 6.72
N ILE A 94 -6.78 -2.92 6.30
CA ILE A 94 -5.62 -3.40 5.55
C ILE A 94 -6.02 -3.61 4.09
N VAL A 95 -5.25 -3.04 3.20
CA VAL A 95 -5.39 -3.29 1.75
C VAL A 95 -4.25 -4.18 1.32
N VAL A 96 -4.57 -5.25 0.57
CA VAL A 96 -3.57 -6.14 -0.01
C VAL A 96 -3.75 -6.18 -1.52
N ASP A 97 -2.65 -6.00 -2.25
CA ASP A 97 -2.70 -6.05 -3.71
C ASP A 97 -1.37 -6.51 -4.33
N TRP A 98 -1.46 -7.05 -5.54
CA TRP A 98 -0.33 -7.40 -6.39
C TRP A 98 -0.02 -6.28 -7.37
N SER A 99 1.26 -6.02 -7.60
CA SER A 99 1.68 -5.10 -8.65
C SER A 99 2.89 -5.64 -9.41
N GLY A 100 2.94 -5.42 -10.74
CA GLY A 100 4.16 -5.69 -11.51
C GLY A 100 5.30 -4.80 -11.02
N LEU A 101 6.49 -5.35 -10.80
CA LEU A 101 7.63 -4.64 -10.25
C LEU A 101 8.60 -4.19 -11.34
N THR A 102 8.87 -5.05 -12.29
CA THR A 102 9.80 -4.78 -13.41
C THR A 102 9.05 -4.58 -14.72
N ALA A 103 9.67 -3.84 -15.66
CA ALA A 103 9.05 -3.51 -16.94
C ALA A 103 8.74 -4.75 -17.81
N ASP A 104 9.58 -5.79 -17.70
CA ASP A 104 9.39 -7.09 -18.35
C ASP A 104 8.32 -7.96 -17.70
N MET A 105 7.72 -7.49 -16.58
CA MET A 105 6.70 -8.21 -15.81
C MET A 105 7.15 -9.60 -15.30
N GLN A 106 8.45 -9.84 -15.17
CA GLN A 106 8.99 -11.10 -14.61
C GLN A 106 8.93 -11.12 -13.09
N TRP A 107 8.97 -9.93 -12.46
CA TRP A 107 8.88 -9.78 -11.02
C TRP A 107 7.62 -9.02 -10.62
N HIS A 108 6.94 -9.55 -9.62
CA HIS A 108 5.76 -8.95 -9.02
C HIS A 108 5.98 -8.78 -7.53
N TRP A 109 5.35 -7.79 -6.95
CA TRP A 109 5.33 -7.67 -5.51
C TRP A 109 3.92 -7.82 -4.96
N LEU A 110 3.81 -8.47 -3.82
CA LEU A 110 2.62 -8.53 -2.98
C LEU A 110 2.83 -7.58 -1.81
N ARG A 111 1.92 -6.65 -1.61
CA ARG A 111 2.02 -5.64 -0.55
C ARG A 111 0.75 -5.63 0.29
N ALA A 112 0.94 -5.54 1.62
CA ALA A 112 -0.09 -5.15 2.58
C ALA A 112 0.19 -3.73 3.07
N SER A 113 -0.83 -2.89 3.09
CA SER A 113 -0.75 -1.52 3.58
C SER A 113 -1.95 -1.22 4.47
N VAL A 114 -1.77 -0.43 5.52
CA VAL A 114 -2.89 0.11 6.30
C VAL A 114 -3.41 1.38 5.64
N VAL A 115 -4.72 1.53 5.62
CA VAL A 115 -5.36 2.75 5.12
C VAL A 115 -5.10 3.91 6.08
N CYS A 116 -4.68 5.02 5.52
CA CYS A 116 -4.45 6.27 6.22
C CYS A 116 -5.13 7.41 5.46
N ASP A 117 -5.21 8.59 6.05
CA ASP A 117 -5.80 9.73 5.35
C ASP A 117 -5.01 10.08 4.09
N GLY A 118 -5.72 10.15 2.96
CA GLY A 118 -5.16 10.50 1.66
C GLY A 118 -4.29 9.42 0.99
N ARG A 119 -3.74 8.44 1.71
CA ARG A 119 -2.85 7.38 1.23
C ARG A 119 -3.02 6.10 2.04
N SER A 120 -2.22 5.08 1.70
CA SER A 120 -1.93 3.95 2.59
C SER A 120 -0.48 4.03 3.09
N ILE A 121 -0.16 3.20 4.07
CA ILE A 121 1.20 3.04 4.58
C ILE A 121 1.54 1.55 4.53
N THR A 122 2.63 1.23 3.85
CA THR A 122 3.12 -0.15 3.75
C THR A 122 3.32 -0.76 5.14
N LEU A 123 2.81 -1.96 5.34
CA LEU A 123 3.06 -2.81 6.51
C LEU A 123 4.10 -3.86 6.20
N TYR A 124 3.87 -4.59 5.11
CA TYR A 124 4.72 -5.68 4.69
C TYR A 124 4.64 -5.90 3.18
N GLU A 125 5.74 -6.34 2.59
CA GLU A 125 5.79 -6.64 1.17
C GLU A 125 6.80 -7.73 0.83
N GLU A 126 6.47 -8.50 -0.20
CA GLU A 126 7.32 -9.57 -0.73
C GLU A 126 7.40 -9.48 -2.25
N VAL A 127 8.57 -9.83 -2.80
CA VAL A 127 8.79 -9.92 -4.25
C VAL A 127 8.73 -11.38 -4.67
N HIS A 128 8.06 -11.64 -5.78
CA HIS A 128 7.90 -12.98 -6.34
C HIS A 128 8.09 -13.00 -7.86
N PRO A 129 8.64 -14.08 -8.42
CA PRO A 129 8.63 -14.26 -9.86
C PRO A 129 7.21 -14.47 -10.38
N ARG A 130 6.97 -14.11 -11.63
CA ARG A 130 5.66 -14.17 -12.31
C ARG A 130 4.93 -15.52 -12.13
N LYS A 131 5.66 -16.63 -12.11
CA LYS A 131 5.09 -17.98 -11.93
C LYS A 131 4.36 -18.15 -10.58
N HIS A 132 4.66 -17.33 -9.59
CA HIS A 132 4.06 -17.39 -8.26
C HIS A 132 2.93 -16.35 -8.06
N LEU A 133 2.60 -15.57 -9.09
CA LEU A 133 1.52 -14.58 -9.02
C LEU A 133 0.18 -15.26 -8.69
N GLY A 134 -0.44 -14.86 -7.59
CA GLY A 134 -1.71 -15.42 -7.12
C GLY A 134 -1.61 -16.83 -6.55
N SER A 135 -0.42 -17.36 -6.29
CA SER A 135 -0.19 -18.70 -5.72
C SER A 135 -0.74 -18.79 -4.29
N LEU A 136 -1.49 -19.85 -3.99
CA LEU A 136 -2.03 -20.10 -2.64
C LEU A 136 -0.91 -20.26 -1.60
N ALA A 137 0.19 -20.91 -1.95
CA ALA A 137 1.33 -21.08 -1.05
C ALA A 137 1.94 -19.74 -0.65
N VAL A 138 2.09 -18.80 -1.61
CA VAL A 138 2.56 -17.44 -1.34
C VAL A 138 1.56 -16.72 -0.44
N HIS A 139 0.27 -16.76 -0.76
CA HIS A 139 -0.77 -16.12 0.02
C HIS A 139 -0.81 -16.65 1.46
N THR A 140 -0.69 -17.97 1.65
CA THR A 140 -0.68 -18.60 2.98
C THR A 140 0.50 -18.11 3.82
N ARG A 141 1.71 -18.09 3.24
CA ARG A 141 2.91 -17.58 3.93
C ARG A 141 2.76 -16.10 4.26
N PHE A 142 2.33 -15.29 3.30
CA PHE A 142 2.17 -13.85 3.46
C PHE A 142 1.20 -13.48 4.58
N ILE A 143 0.02 -14.14 4.64
CA ILE A 143 -0.96 -13.90 5.71
C ILE A 143 -0.44 -14.33 7.06
N LYS A 144 0.26 -15.47 7.15
CA LYS A 144 0.89 -15.90 8.42
C LYS A 144 1.93 -14.89 8.90
N GLN A 145 2.74 -14.34 8.00
CA GLN A 145 3.71 -13.30 8.37
C GLN A 145 3.00 -12.01 8.81
N LEU A 146 1.98 -11.60 8.07
CA LEU A 146 1.21 -10.42 8.43
C LEU A 146 0.56 -10.58 9.82
N ALA A 147 0.01 -11.75 10.14
CA ALA A 147 -0.57 -12.05 11.44
C ALA A 147 0.45 -11.98 12.59
N ARG A 148 1.68 -12.46 12.36
CA ARG A 148 2.76 -12.40 13.35
C ARG A 148 3.26 -10.99 13.65
N MET A 149 3.15 -10.07 12.69
CA MET A 149 3.68 -8.72 12.85
C MET A 149 2.68 -7.72 13.42
N LEU A 150 1.39 -7.94 13.19
CA LEU A 150 0.37 -7.00 13.64
C LEU A 150 0.23 -7.04 15.17
N PRO A 151 0.16 -5.87 15.83
CA PRO A 151 -0.15 -5.82 17.25
C PRO A 151 -1.59 -6.26 17.49
N ALA A 152 -1.88 -6.70 18.71
CA ALA A 152 -3.26 -6.94 19.14
C ALA A 152 -4.09 -5.65 19.00
N SER A 153 -5.31 -5.78 18.51
CA SER A 153 -6.29 -4.70 18.39
C SER A 153 -7.63 -5.12 18.98
N ALA A 154 -8.43 -4.14 19.42
CA ALA A 154 -9.73 -4.40 20.06
C ALA A 154 -10.71 -5.11 19.10
N HIS A 155 -10.60 -4.79 17.80
CA HIS A 155 -11.44 -5.40 16.76
C HIS A 155 -10.57 -6.10 15.71
N PRO A 156 -11.06 -7.20 15.11
CA PRO A 156 -10.35 -7.89 14.04
C PRO A 156 -10.02 -6.96 12.88
N PRO A 157 -8.83 -7.07 12.26
CA PRO A 157 -8.52 -6.34 11.04
C PRO A 157 -9.51 -6.63 9.91
N ILE A 158 -9.83 -5.61 9.11
CA ILE A 158 -10.62 -5.77 7.88
C ILE A 158 -9.66 -5.72 6.70
N VAL A 159 -9.58 -6.82 5.94
CA VAL A 159 -8.68 -6.93 4.78
C VAL A 159 -9.46 -6.70 3.49
N MET A 160 -9.03 -5.73 2.70
CA MET A 160 -9.65 -5.38 1.42
C MET A 160 -8.74 -5.79 0.26
N THR A 161 -9.35 -6.45 -0.74
CA THR A 161 -8.62 -6.91 -1.93
C THR A 161 -9.44 -6.73 -3.21
N ASP A 162 -8.74 -6.68 -4.34
CA ASP A 162 -9.40 -6.59 -5.65
C ASP A 162 -9.97 -7.93 -6.12
N ALA A 163 -10.58 -7.93 -7.31
CA ALA A 163 -11.10 -9.15 -7.93
C ALA A 163 -10.01 -10.14 -8.38
N GLY A 164 -8.73 -9.85 -8.21
CA GLY A 164 -7.61 -10.76 -8.43
C GLY A 164 -7.54 -11.87 -7.39
N PHE A 165 -7.98 -11.58 -6.18
CA PHE A 165 -8.02 -12.53 -5.07
C PHE A 165 -9.30 -13.37 -5.12
N ARG A 166 -9.21 -14.63 -4.72
CA ARG A 166 -10.30 -15.62 -4.83
C ARG A 166 -10.67 -16.20 -3.48
N ASN A 167 -11.70 -17.05 -3.43
CA ASN A 167 -12.17 -17.69 -2.20
C ASN A 167 -11.07 -18.31 -1.32
N PRO A 168 -10.04 -19.02 -1.86
CA PRO A 168 -8.96 -19.52 -1.00
C PRO A 168 -8.27 -18.42 -0.17
N TRP A 169 -8.11 -17.21 -0.73
CA TRP A 169 -7.59 -16.06 0.00
C TRP A 169 -8.51 -15.65 1.17
N PHE A 170 -9.80 -15.51 0.91
CA PHE A 170 -10.76 -15.12 1.95
C PHE A 170 -10.87 -16.16 3.06
N ARG A 171 -10.70 -17.45 2.75
CA ARG A 171 -10.59 -18.51 3.76
C ARG A 171 -9.34 -18.35 4.63
N LEU A 172 -8.20 -17.98 4.04
CA LEU A 172 -6.99 -17.70 4.81
C LEU A 172 -7.19 -16.53 5.77
N ILE A 173 -7.88 -15.48 5.35
CA ILE A 173 -8.21 -14.33 6.19
C ILE A 173 -9.14 -14.76 7.34
N ALA A 174 -10.21 -15.49 7.02
CA ALA A 174 -11.15 -16.00 8.01
C ALA A 174 -10.49 -16.93 9.04
N ALA A 175 -9.55 -17.77 8.61
CA ALA A 175 -8.79 -18.67 9.49
C ALA A 175 -7.89 -17.90 10.50
N GLN A 176 -7.58 -16.64 10.27
CA GLN A 176 -6.93 -15.75 11.25
C GLN A 176 -7.93 -15.06 12.19
N GLY A 177 -9.23 -15.33 12.08
CA GLY A 177 -10.26 -14.56 12.78
C GLY A 177 -10.47 -13.15 12.21
N TRP A 178 -9.91 -12.83 11.04
CA TRP A 178 -10.01 -11.53 10.41
C TRP A 178 -11.22 -11.42 9.49
N GLN A 179 -11.58 -10.18 9.21
CA GLN A 179 -12.70 -9.85 8.32
C GLN A 179 -12.17 -9.47 6.93
N TRP A 180 -13.01 -9.64 5.89
CA TRP A 180 -12.65 -9.29 4.53
C TRP A 180 -13.74 -8.52 3.81
N VAL A 181 -13.33 -7.71 2.83
CA VAL A 181 -14.16 -7.16 1.76
C VAL A 181 -13.42 -7.33 0.44
N GLY A 182 -14.02 -8.02 -0.52
CA GLY A 182 -13.43 -8.25 -1.83
C GLY A 182 -14.45 -8.15 -2.96
N ARG A 183 -13.99 -7.98 -4.18
CA ARG A 183 -14.87 -7.93 -5.35
C ARG A 183 -15.04 -9.31 -5.97
N VAL A 184 -16.29 -9.73 -6.18
CA VAL A 184 -16.63 -10.95 -6.89
C VAL A 184 -16.40 -10.74 -8.40
N ARG A 185 -15.85 -11.75 -9.07
CA ARG A 185 -15.69 -11.73 -10.53
C ARG A 185 -17.01 -12.03 -11.22
N ASN A 186 -17.24 -11.40 -12.37
CA ASN A 186 -18.45 -11.59 -13.17
C ASN A 186 -18.65 -13.02 -13.69
N ARG A 187 -17.62 -13.86 -13.69
CA ARG A 187 -17.65 -15.27 -14.10
C ARG A 187 -17.73 -16.27 -12.96
N ASP A 188 -17.74 -15.81 -11.70
CA ASP A 188 -17.91 -16.65 -10.55
C ASP A 188 -19.40 -17.00 -10.40
N PHE A 189 -19.71 -18.04 -9.66
CA PHE A 189 -21.07 -18.47 -9.37
C PHE A 189 -21.41 -18.21 -7.91
N VAL A 190 -22.67 -17.89 -7.67
CA VAL A 190 -23.22 -17.63 -6.34
C VAL A 190 -24.55 -18.37 -6.18
N ARG A 191 -24.91 -18.72 -4.94
CA ARG A 191 -26.26 -19.18 -4.58
C ARG A 191 -26.68 -18.57 -3.25
N LYS A 192 -27.96 -18.37 -3.04
CA LYS A 192 -28.49 -17.73 -1.84
C LYS A 192 -28.55 -18.68 -0.63
N ASN A 193 -28.91 -19.93 -0.86
CA ASN A 193 -28.89 -20.98 0.14
C ASN A 193 -28.58 -22.33 -0.51
N GLU A 194 -28.42 -23.39 0.30
CA GLU A 194 -28.02 -24.71 -0.18
C GLU A 194 -29.08 -25.40 -1.07
N ALA A 195 -30.34 -25.04 -0.92
CA ALA A 195 -31.45 -25.58 -1.72
C ALA A 195 -31.56 -24.92 -3.11
N GLU A 196 -30.95 -23.77 -3.31
CA GLU A 196 -31.00 -23.04 -4.56
C GLU A 196 -29.90 -23.47 -5.56
N THR A 197 -30.19 -23.29 -6.84
CA THR A 197 -29.25 -23.54 -7.92
C THR A 197 -28.16 -22.46 -7.98
N TRP A 198 -26.97 -22.86 -8.41
CA TRP A 198 -25.87 -21.94 -8.64
C TRP A 198 -26.12 -21.03 -9.86
N LEU A 199 -26.12 -19.73 -9.65
CA LEU A 199 -26.29 -18.72 -10.68
C LEU A 199 -24.96 -18.02 -11.00
N PRO A 200 -24.70 -17.66 -12.27
CA PRO A 200 -23.59 -16.77 -12.60
C PRO A 200 -23.73 -15.43 -11.88
N ALA A 201 -22.69 -14.99 -11.18
CA ALA A 201 -22.72 -13.73 -10.43
C ALA A 201 -23.12 -12.51 -11.27
N LYS A 202 -22.86 -12.56 -12.58
CA LYS A 202 -23.25 -11.50 -13.54
C LYS A 202 -24.76 -11.29 -13.62
N ILE A 203 -25.58 -12.27 -13.31
CA ILE A 203 -27.05 -12.13 -13.33
C ILE A 203 -27.52 -11.07 -12.32
N LEU A 204 -26.83 -10.97 -11.19
CA LEU A 204 -27.15 -9.97 -10.16
C LEU A 204 -26.93 -8.54 -10.63
N TYR A 205 -26.12 -8.32 -11.68
CA TYR A 205 -25.82 -6.97 -12.20
C TYR A 205 -27.05 -6.24 -12.72
N GLY A 206 -28.11 -6.96 -13.13
CA GLY A 206 -29.39 -6.36 -13.53
C GLY A 206 -30.08 -5.57 -12.42
N GLN A 207 -29.80 -5.93 -11.15
CA GLN A 207 -30.37 -5.28 -9.96
C GLN A 207 -29.54 -4.06 -9.48
N ALA A 208 -28.39 -3.76 -10.14
CA ALA A 208 -27.48 -2.74 -9.67
C ALA A 208 -28.04 -1.32 -9.81
N ARG A 209 -28.05 -0.57 -8.72
CA ARG A 209 -28.48 0.83 -8.61
C ARG A 209 -27.32 1.71 -8.15
N VAL A 210 -27.49 3.03 -8.23
CA VAL A 210 -26.52 4.00 -7.71
C VAL A 210 -26.41 3.91 -6.19
N THR A 211 -27.53 3.70 -5.51
CA THR A 211 -27.59 3.37 -4.07
C THR A 211 -27.09 1.95 -3.86
N ALA A 212 -26.28 1.71 -2.86
CA ALA A 212 -25.82 0.38 -2.54
C ALA A 212 -26.97 -0.52 -2.09
N ALA A 213 -27.08 -1.71 -2.64
CA ALA A 213 -28.07 -2.71 -2.28
C ALA A 213 -27.42 -3.84 -1.48
N ASP A 214 -27.99 -4.14 -0.33
CA ASP A 214 -27.68 -5.36 0.43
C ASP A 214 -28.44 -6.54 -0.17
N LEU A 215 -27.72 -7.50 -0.72
CA LEU A 215 -28.32 -8.71 -1.27
C LEU A 215 -28.47 -9.83 -0.21
N GLY A 216 -27.88 -9.62 0.97
CA GLY A 216 -27.93 -10.58 2.08
C GLY A 216 -26.88 -11.70 1.98
N ALA A 217 -27.19 -12.82 2.65
CA ALA A 217 -26.30 -13.98 2.75
C ALA A 217 -26.30 -14.79 1.46
N TYR A 218 -25.11 -15.17 1.00
CA TYR A 218 -24.85 -15.99 -0.16
C TYR A 218 -23.71 -16.97 0.10
N GLU A 219 -23.62 -17.99 -0.74
CA GLU A 219 -22.41 -18.76 -0.94
C GLU A 219 -21.79 -18.42 -2.30
N SER A 220 -20.48 -18.27 -2.33
CA SER A 220 -19.72 -17.97 -3.55
C SER A 220 -18.81 -19.13 -3.91
N VAL A 221 -18.69 -19.39 -5.24
CA VAL A 221 -17.87 -20.42 -5.88
C VAL A 221 -18.32 -21.87 -5.57
N ARG A 222 -18.68 -22.60 -6.64
CA ARG A 222 -19.19 -23.98 -6.56
C ARG A 222 -18.23 -24.95 -5.86
N ASN A 223 -16.96 -24.92 -6.24
CA ASN A 223 -15.92 -25.73 -5.62
C ASN A 223 -15.48 -25.08 -4.32
N HIS A 224 -15.76 -25.71 -3.19
CA HIS A 224 -15.51 -25.19 -1.85
C HIS A 224 -16.25 -23.86 -1.60
N PRO A 225 -17.57 -23.90 -1.42
CA PRO A 225 -18.38 -22.72 -1.16
C PRO A 225 -17.90 -21.91 0.04
N LEU A 226 -17.93 -20.60 -0.07
CA LEU A 226 -17.63 -19.67 1.01
C LEU A 226 -18.86 -18.85 1.32
N ARG A 227 -19.36 -18.96 2.56
CA ARG A 227 -20.44 -18.11 3.05
C ARG A 227 -19.98 -16.67 3.14
N CYS A 228 -20.75 -15.76 2.58
CA CYS A 228 -20.47 -14.35 2.53
C CYS A 228 -21.76 -13.54 2.49
N ARG A 229 -21.66 -12.24 2.78
CA ARG A 229 -22.70 -11.26 2.47
C ARG A 229 -22.35 -10.60 1.14
N LEU A 230 -23.34 -10.40 0.27
CA LEU A 230 -23.16 -9.71 -0.99
C LEU A 230 -23.75 -8.30 -0.94
N VAL A 231 -22.99 -7.34 -1.44
CA VAL A 231 -23.41 -5.94 -1.61
C VAL A 231 -23.16 -5.53 -3.06
N LEU A 232 -24.17 -4.87 -3.67
CA LEU A 232 -24.15 -4.50 -5.07
C LEU A 232 -24.33 -3.00 -5.24
N VAL A 233 -23.46 -2.35 -6.06
CA VAL A 233 -23.58 -0.92 -6.37
C VAL A 233 -23.08 -0.63 -7.78
N LYS A 234 -23.70 0.33 -8.46
CA LYS A 234 -23.31 0.82 -9.77
C LYS A 234 -22.90 2.29 -9.66
N HIS A 235 -21.62 2.56 -9.82
CA HIS A 235 -21.14 3.94 -9.84
C HIS A 235 -21.45 4.64 -11.17
N ALA A 236 -21.72 5.93 -11.10
CA ALA A 236 -21.83 6.77 -12.29
C ALA A 236 -20.53 6.70 -13.13
N PRO A 237 -20.62 6.63 -14.44
CA PRO A 237 -19.45 6.58 -15.31
C PRO A 237 -18.58 7.83 -15.14
N LYS A 238 -17.31 7.65 -14.74
CA LYS A 238 -16.35 8.75 -14.58
C LYS A 238 -15.73 9.25 -15.89
N GLY A 239 -16.25 8.85 -17.06
CA GLY A 239 -15.76 9.28 -18.36
C GLY A 239 -14.30 8.90 -18.68
N ARG A 240 -13.70 7.95 -17.94
CA ARG A 240 -12.30 7.57 -18.10
C ARG A 240 -12.06 6.95 -19.47
N LYS A 241 -11.15 7.55 -20.23
CA LYS A 241 -10.71 7.07 -21.54
C LYS A 241 -9.28 6.53 -21.43
N HIS A 242 -9.03 5.35 -21.98
CA HIS A 242 -7.67 4.83 -22.07
C HIS A 242 -6.90 5.65 -23.12
N ARG A 243 -5.74 6.20 -22.73
CA ARG A 243 -4.94 7.08 -23.60
C ARG A 243 -3.58 6.47 -23.88
N TYR A 244 -2.99 6.84 -25.02
CA TYR A 244 -1.56 6.63 -25.31
C TYR A 244 -0.73 7.60 -24.46
N ALA A 245 0.58 7.36 -24.39
CA ALA A 245 1.50 8.31 -23.78
C ALA A 245 1.46 9.70 -24.43
N SER A 246 1.11 9.76 -25.72
CA SER A 246 0.87 10.99 -26.48
C SER A 246 -0.44 11.73 -26.14
N GLY A 247 -1.23 11.23 -25.18
CA GLY A 247 -2.53 11.82 -24.79
C GLY A 247 -3.71 11.44 -25.70
N LYS A 248 -3.49 10.86 -26.89
CA LYS A 248 -4.57 10.42 -27.79
C LYS A 248 -5.36 9.26 -27.18
N VAL A 249 -6.68 9.22 -27.39
CA VAL A 249 -7.56 8.15 -26.88
C VAL A 249 -7.30 6.85 -27.64
N LYS A 250 -7.10 5.76 -26.92
CA LYS A 250 -6.99 4.41 -27.49
C LYS A 250 -8.38 3.87 -27.83
N ASN A 251 -8.59 3.51 -29.09
CA ASN A 251 -9.88 2.96 -29.58
C ASN A 251 -9.78 1.47 -29.98
N ASN A 252 -8.71 0.76 -29.61
CA ASN A 252 -8.55 -0.65 -29.92
C ASN A 252 -9.45 -1.55 -29.04
N SER A 253 -9.57 -2.83 -29.43
CA SER A 253 -10.42 -3.82 -28.72
C SER A 253 -10.07 -3.95 -27.24
N THR A 254 -8.78 -3.88 -26.91
CA THR A 254 -8.28 -3.93 -25.51
C THR A 254 -8.75 -2.71 -24.71
N ALA A 255 -8.67 -1.51 -25.28
CA ALA A 255 -9.15 -0.28 -24.64
C ALA A 255 -10.67 -0.32 -24.41
N ARG A 256 -11.45 -0.84 -25.37
CA ARG A 256 -12.91 -1.03 -25.23
C ARG A 256 -13.23 -2.05 -24.12
N LYS A 257 -12.52 -3.17 -24.05
CA LYS A 257 -12.66 -4.16 -22.95
C LYS A 257 -12.33 -3.56 -21.58
N ILE A 258 -11.28 -2.75 -21.49
CA ILE A 258 -10.93 -2.05 -20.25
C ILE A 258 -12.03 -1.04 -19.86
N ALA A 259 -12.52 -0.25 -20.84
CA ALA A 259 -13.59 0.71 -20.60
C ALA A 259 -14.91 0.03 -20.17
N SER A 260 -15.23 -1.16 -20.71
CA SER A 260 -16.41 -1.93 -20.28
C SER A 260 -16.30 -2.39 -18.83
N ARG A 261 -15.10 -2.84 -18.41
CA ARG A 261 -14.85 -3.25 -17.01
C ARG A 261 -15.04 -2.11 -16.01
N TYR A 262 -14.74 -0.87 -16.39
CA TYR A 262 -14.99 0.29 -15.53
C TYR A 262 -16.48 0.64 -15.39
N ARG A 263 -17.33 0.13 -16.28
CA ARG A 263 -18.79 0.31 -16.24
C ARG A 263 -19.51 -0.81 -15.50
N GLU A 264 -18.81 -1.93 -15.22
CA GLU A 264 -19.39 -3.05 -14.47
C GLU A 264 -19.73 -2.62 -13.04
N PRO A 265 -20.91 -3.00 -12.52
CA PRO A 265 -21.22 -2.82 -11.12
C PRO A 265 -20.18 -3.45 -10.20
N TRP A 266 -20.06 -2.92 -9.01
CA TRP A 266 -19.31 -3.60 -7.97
C TRP A 266 -20.24 -4.58 -7.25
N LEU A 267 -19.99 -5.87 -7.43
CA LEU A 267 -20.52 -6.92 -6.60
C LEU A 267 -19.45 -7.26 -5.57
N LEU A 268 -19.69 -6.88 -4.32
CA LEU A 268 -18.76 -7.05 -3.22
C LEU A 268 -19.17 -8.24 -2.37
N SER A 269 -18.20 -9.09 -2.03
CA SER A 269 -18.32 -10.14 -1.03
C SER A 269 -17.64 -9.67 0.24
N CYS A 270 -18.29 -9.82 1.39
CA CYS A 270 -17.69 -9.51 2.67
C CYS A 270 -17.98 -10.59 3.72
N SER A 271 -17.18 -10.58 4.80
CA SER A 271 -17.36 -11.46 5.94
C SER A 271 -18.77 -11.35 6.48
N PRO A 272 -19.45 -12.48 6.85
CA PRO A 272 -20.74 -12.44 7.54
C PRO A 272 -20.72 -11.62 8.83
N SER A 273 -19.58 -11.58 9.54
CA SER A 273 -19.38 -10.78 10.75
C SER A 273 -19.49 -9.25 10.54
N LEU A 274 -19.45 -8.78 9.29
CA LEU A 274 -19.71 -7.37 8.92
C LEU A 274 -21.21 -7.07 8.67
N ALA A 275 -22.12 -7.96 9.08
CA ALA A 275 -23.56 -7.78 8.89
C ALA A 275 -24.13 -6.52 9.59
N HIS A 276 -23.46 -6.06 10.65
CA HIS A 276 -23.82 -4.82 11.38
C HIS A 276 -23.55 -3.53 10.60
N LEU A 277 -22.75 -3.59 9.54
CA LEU A 277 -22.44 -2.42 8.70
C LEU A 277 -23.49 -2.26 7.59
N SER A 278 -23.86 -1.02 7.26
CA SER A 278 -24.74 -0.74 6.11
C SER A 278 -24.07 -1.13 4.78
N ALA A 279 -24.86 -1.31 3.73
CA ALA A 279 -24.32 -1.58 2.39
C ALA A 279 -23.40 -0.46 1.91
N GLU A 280 -23.76 0.79 2.18
CA GLU A 280 -22.95 1.98 1.87
C GLU A 280 -21.61 1.96 2.61
N ALA A 281 -21.60 1.53 3.88
CA ALA A 281 -20.35 1.40 4.66
C ALA A 281 -19.42 0.35 4.03
N ILE A 282 -19.94 -0.80 3.58
CA ILE A 282 -19.15 -1.80 2.86
C ILE A 282 -18.57 -1.23 1.56
N VAL A 283 -19.36 -0.44 0.82
CA VAL A 283 -18.88 0.23 -0.41
C VAL A 283 -17.79 1.27 -0.09
N ARG A 284 -17.95 2.06 0.98
CA ARG A 284 -16.92 3.01 1.43
C ARG A 284 -15.64 2.32 1.87
N LEU A 285 -15.74 1.20 2.60
CA LEU A 285 -14.59 0.36 2.97
C LEU A 285 -13.85 -0.10 1.72
N TYR A 286 -14.55 -0.71 0.77
CA TYR A 286 -13.94 -1.20 -0.46
C TYR A 286 -13.30 -0.09 -1.30
N ALA A 287 -13.88 1.10 -1.32
CA ALA A 287 -13.32 2.25 -2.04
C ALA A 287 -11.93 2.65 -1.53
N GLN A 288 -11.61 2.38 -0.25
CA GLN A 288 -10.28 2.64 0.30
C GLN A 288 -9.18 1.81 -0.35
N ARG A 289 -9.53 0.69 -1.01
CA ARG A 289 -8.58 -0.15 -1.74
C ARG A 289 -7.71 0.65 -2.74
N MET A 290 -8.26 1.70 -3.33
CA MET A 290 -7.50 2.52 -4.29
C MET A 290 -6.26 3.20 -3.69
N ARG A 291 -6.16 3.29 -2.35
CA ARG A 291 -5.01 3.92 -1.67
C ARG A 291 -3.69 3.20 -1.91
N ILE A 292 -3.72 1.86 -2.04
CA ILE A 292 -2.51 1.08 -2.31
C ILE A 292 -2.01 1.29 -3.75
N GLU A 293 -2.90 1.51 -4.71
CA GLU A 293 -2.51 1.80 -6.11
C GLU A 293 -1.74 3.13 -6.21
N GLU A 294 -2.15 4.12 -5.41
CA GLU A 294 -1.45 5.40 -5.30
C GLU A 294 -0.05 5.22 -4.68
N GLU A 295 0.08 4.39 -3.65
CA GLU A 295 1.36 4.10 -3.01
C GLU A 295 2.30 3.30 -3.93
N PHE A 296 1.79 2.35 -4.72
CA PHE A 296 2.56 1.71 -5.78
C PHE A 296 3.10 2.71 -6.79
N ARG A 297 2.27 3.67 -7.20
CA ARG A 297 2.67 4.74 -8.10
C ARG A 297 3.76 5.61 -7.48
N ASP A 298 3.61 6.01 -6.21
CA ASP A 298 4.59 6.83 -5.49
C ASP A 298 5.95 6.10 -5.38
N THR A 299 5.96 4.77 -5.23
CA THR A 299 7.20 4.00 -5.22
C THR A 299 7.85 3.90 -6.61
N LYS A 300 7.07 3.74 -7.69
CA LYS A 300 7.58 3.55 -9.05
C LYS A 300 7.94 4.84 -9.76
N ASN A 301 7.22 5.93 -9.49
CA ASN A 301 7.33 7.18 -10.24
C ASN A 301 8.74 7.76 -10.14
N VAL A 302 9.27 8.17 -11.30
CA VAL A 302 10.64 8.70 -11.42
C VAL A 302 10.73 10.15 -10.97
N VAL A 303 9.69 10.95 -11.23
CA VAL A 303 9.73 12.41 -11.00
C VAL A 303 9.28 12.76 -9.58
N LEU A 304 8.18 12.19 -9.15
CA LEU A 304 7.52 12.54 -7.88
C LEU A 304 7.66 11.46 -6.80
N GLY A 305 8.13 10.28 -7.16
CA GLY A 305 8.22 9.12 -6.28
C GLY A 305 9.64 8.70 -5.96
N ALA A 306 9.79 7.42 -5.63
CA ALA A 306 11.09 6.83 -5.27
C ALA A 306 11.89 6.31 -6.48
N GLY A 307 11.39 6.45 -7.70
CA GLY A 307 12.11 6.13 -8.93
C GLY A 307 12.46 4.66 -9.14
N LEU A 308 11.75 3.73 -8.50
CA LEU A 308 12.04 2.30 -8.61
C LEU A 308 11.98 1.78 -10.07
N ALA A 309 11.18 2.43 -10.92
CA ALA A 309 11.10 2.10 -12.34
C ALA A 309 12.43 2.28 -13.09
N LEU A 310 13.38 3.04 -12.56
CA LEU A 310 14.73 3.21 -13.09
C LEU A 310 15.70 2.12 -12.62
N SER A 311 15.29 1.27 -11.66
CA SER A 311 16.16 0.21 -11.15
C SER A 311 16.45 -0.81 -12.24
N ARG A 312 17.74 -1.11 -12.41
CA ARG A 312 18.22 -2.24 -13.23
C ARG A 312 18.62 -3.44 -12.37
N SER A 313 18.22 -3.46 -11.10
CA SER A 313 18.49 -4.59 -10.22
C SER A 313 17.60 -5.77 -10.58
N HIS A 314 18.20 -6.95 -10.57
CA HIS A 314 17.53 -8.22 -10.84
C HIS A 314 17.63 -9.15 -9.63
N GLY A 315 16.70 -10.09 -9.54
CA GLY A 315 16.66 -11.07 -8.46
C GLY A 315 15.84 -10.61 -7.25
N GLN A 316 15.18 -11.59 -6.62
CA GLN A 316 14.23 -11.38 -5.54
C GLN A 316 14.82 -10.59 -4.37
N GLN A 317 15.96 -11.06 -3.84
CA GLN A 317 16.62 -10.48 -2.68
C GLN A 317 16.97 -9.00 -2.87
N ARG A 318 17.57 -8.65 -4.01
CA ARG A 318 17.97 -7.27 -4.30
C ARG A 318 16.77 -6.33 -4.44
N LEU A 319 15.70 -6.80 -5.09
CA LEU A 319 14.46 -6.04 -5.22
C LEU A 319 13.78 -5.86 -3.86
N GLN A 320 13.79 -6.87 -3.01
CA GLN A 320 13.27 -6.80 -1.64
C GLN A 320 14.07 -5.82 -0.76
N ALA A 321 15.40 -5.79 -0.90
CA ALA A 321 16.23 -4.81 -0.21
C ALA A 321 15.95 -3.37 -0.67
N LEU A 322 15.76 -3.14 -1.97
CA LEU A 322 15.36 -1.83 -2.51
C LEU A 322 13.99 -1.38 -2.00
N LEU A 323 13.02 -2.29 -1.90
CA LEU A 323 11.70 -1.99 -1.35
C LEU A 323 11.80 -1.61 0.14
N LEU A 324 12.58 -2.34 0.94
CA LEU A 324 12.81 -2.00 2.34
C LEU A 324 13.45 -0.60 2.50
N ILE A 325 14.45 -0.27 1.69
CA ILE A 325 15.06 1.07 1.66
C ILE A 325 14.01 2.12 1.31
N GLY A 326 13.20 1.85 0.29
CA GLY A 326 12.10 2.72 -0.12
C GLY A 326 11.06 2.91 0.97
N HIS A 327 10.73 1.85 1.73
CA HIS A 327 9.80 1.91 2.84
C HIS A 327 10.31 2.80 3.97
N ILE A 328 11.57 2.64 4.41
CA ILE A 328 12.21 3.50 5.42
C ILE A 328 12.20 4.96 4.97
N ALA A 329 12.59 5.21 3.71
CA ALA A 329 12.60 6.56 3.15
C ALA A 329 11.18 7.16 3.07
N HIS A 330 10.17 6.37 2.72
CA HIS A 330 8.78 6.80 2.66
C HIS A 330 8.28 7.20 4.04
N MET A 331 8.56 6.41 5.07
CA MET A 331 8.19 6.73 6.47
C MET A 331 8.86 8.03 6.93
N ALA A 332 10.16 8.21 6.68
CA ALA A 332 10.86 9.44 7.03
C ALA A 332 10.27 10.67 6.30
N LYS A 333 10.04 10.56 4.99
CA LYS A 333 9.39 11.64 4.20
C LYS A 333 8.00 11.96 4.74
N ARG A 334 7.22 10.95 5.14
CA ARG A 334 5.89 11.18 5.70
C ARG A 334 5.95 11.96 7.01
N LEU A 335 6.85 11.60 7.92
CA LEU A 335 7.06 12.35 9.17
C LEU A 335 7.50 13.80 8.90
N ILE A 336 8.41 14.02 7.95
CA ILE A 336 8.82 15.38 7.53
C ILE A 336 7.62 16.17 7.01
N GLY A 337 6.79 15.56 6.17
CA GLY A 337 5.62 16.23 5.60
C GLY A 337 4.56 16.57 6.64
N GLU A 338 4.30 15.68 7.60
CA GLU A 338 3.38 15.97 8.71
C GLU A 338 3.93 17.07 9.64
N ALA A 339 5.23 17.05 9.95
CA ALA A 339 5.86 18.12 10.72
C ALA A 339 5.81 19.46 9.98
N ALA A 340 6.02 19.45 8.68
CA ALA A 340 5.91 20.65 7.85
C ALA A 340 4.47 21.18 7.79
N LYS A 341 3.48 20.30 7.77
CA LYS A 341 2.06 20.66 7.86
C LYS A 341 1.73 21.27 9.24
N ALA A 342 2.21 20.65 10.31
CA ALA A 342 2.04 21.16 11.68
C ALA A 342 2.71 22.54 11.87
N ALA A 343 3.87 22.76 11.26
CA ALA A 343 4.58 24.04 11.23
C ALA A 343 3.98 25.04 10.21
N GLN A 344 2.86 24.76 9.58
CA GLN A 344 2.17 25.57 8.57
C GLN A 344 3.04 25.96 7.34
N LEU A 345 4.13 25.24 7.09
CA LEU A 345 5.02 25.51 5.94
C LEU A 345 4.32 25.30 4.59
N HIS A 346 3.24 24.49 4.56
CA HIS A 346 2.42 24.31 3.35
C HIS A 346 1.84 25.63 2.85
N LEU A 347 1.50 26.58 3.74
CA LEU A 347 0.96 27.90 3.37
C LEU A 347 1.99 28.75 2.62
N GLN A 348 3.28 28.57 2.92
CA GLN A 348 4.38 29.27 2.22
C GLN A 348 4.69 28.68 0.85
N LEU A 349 4.25 27.46 0.58
CA LEU A 349 4.56 26.67 -0.63
C LEU A 349 3.36 26.50 -1.57
N MET A 350 2.21 27.07 -1.21
CA MET A 350 1.01 27.08 -2.04
C MET A 350 1.17 28.08 -3.19
N SER A 351 0.64 27.71 -4.36
CA SER A 351 0.60 28.57 -5.55
C SER A 351 -0.64 29.45 -5.61
N THR A 352 -1.66 29.15 -4.79
CA THR A 352 -2.93 29.88 -4.76
C THR A 352 -3.18 30.51 -3.39
N CYS A 353 -4.01 31.56 -3.35
CA CYS A 353 -4.46 32.19 -2.11
C CYS A 353 -5.55 31.37 -1.36
N ARG A 354 -5.97 30.23 -1.91
CA ARG A 354 -7.00 29.38 -1.28
C ARG A 354 -6.42 28.63 -0.08
N ARG A 355 -6.95 28.92 1.11
CA ARG A 355 -6.54 28.30 2.37
C ARG A 355 -7.47 27.17 2.84
N ASP A 356 -8.59 26.98 2.14
CA ASP A 356 -9.66 26.02 2.48
C ASP A 356 -9.28 24.56 2.14
N ARG A 357 -8.26 24.35 1.31
CA ARG A 357 -7.75 23.00 0.99
C ARG A 357 -6.24 22.96 0.86
N ALA A 358 -5.65 21.82 1.22
CA ALA A 358 -4.24 21.57 0.97
C ALA A 358 -3.99 21.29 -0.53
N GLU A 359 -3.19 22.11 -1.20
CA GLU A 359 -2.77 21.90 -2.59
C GLU A 359 -1.73 20.80 -2.71
N LEU A 360 -0.83 20.70 -1.74
CA LEU A 360 0.27 19.76 -1.73
C LEU A 360 -0.07 18.52 -0.89
N SER A 361 0.15 17.35 -1.45
CA SER A 361 0.14 16.12 -0.65
C SER A 361 1.28 16.15 0.38
N VAL A 362 1.11 15.42 1.49
CA VAL A 362 2.14 15.31 2.54
C VAL A 362 3.51 14.90 1.96
N MET A 363 3.53 14.00 0.99
CA MET A 363 4.77 13.56 0.31
C MET A 363 5.39 14.64 -0.55
N MET A 364 4.57 15.44 -1.24
CA MET A 364 5.06 16.56 -2.04
C MET A 364 5.57 17.69 -1.14
N LEU A 365 4.87 17.96 -0.04
CA LEU A 365 5.30 18.92 0.98
C LEU A 365 6.66 18.51 1.57
N ALA A 366 6.81 17.23 1.93
CA ALA A 366 8.08 16.68 2.40
C ALA A 366 9.20 16.91 1.38
N LYS A 367 8.95 16.60 0.09
CA LYS A 367 9.92 16.81 -0.96
C LYS A 367 10.37 18.29 -1.04
N ARG A 368 9.42 19.23 -1.08
CA ARG A 368 9.71 20.67 -1.14
C ARG A 368 10.52 21.15 0.06
N VAL A 369 10.24 20.62 1.25
CA VAL A 369 10.98 20.96 2.47
C VAL A 369 12.39 20.37 2.46
N ILE A 370 12.55 19.14 1.99
CA ILE A 370 13.88 18.49 1.85
C ILE A 370 14.73 19.22 0.81
N ASP A 371 14.16 19.64 -0.30
CA ASP A 371 14.83 20.37 -1.36
C ASP A 371 15.27 21.79 -0.92
N SER A 372 14.76 22.30 0.22
CA SER A 372 15.10 23.61 0.80
C SER A 372 15.75 23.49 2.18
N PRO A 373 17.08 23.58 2.30
CA PRO A 373 17.76 23.52 3.60
C PRO A 373 17.26 24.56 4.62
N ALA A 374 16.81 25.72 4.15
CA ALA A 374 16.25 26.75 4.99
C ALA A 374 14.91 26.33 5.63
N LEU A 375 14.03 25.69 4.86
CA LEU A 375 12.76 25.17 5.38
C LEU A 375 12.99 23.95 6.29
N LEU A 376 13.91 23.07 5.91
CA LEU A 376 14.23 21.88 6.71
C LEU A 376 14.77 22.27 8.11
N ARG A 377 15.56 23.36 8.21
CA ARG A 377 16.03 23.89 9.50
C ARG A 377 14.91 24.45 10.39
N LYS A 378 13.81 24.93 9.79
CA LYS A 378 12.64 25.42 10.55
C LYS A 378 11.80 24.31 11.19
N LEU A 379 11.98 23.06 10.75
CA LEU A 379 11.24 21.95 11.36
C LEU A 379 11.74 21.69 12.78
N LYS A 380 10.81 21.57 13.70
CA LYS A 380 11.04 20.92 14.99
C LYS A 380 11.17 19.40 14.79
N ASP A 381 11.48 18.68 15.86
CA ASP A 381 11.55 17.21 15.81
C ASP A 381 10.27 16.63 15.19
N PRO A 382 10.33 15.89 14.06
CA PRO A 382 9.17 15.31 13.41
C PRO A 382 8.69 14.00 14.08
N TRP A 383 9.45 13.45 15.02
CA TRP A 383 9.10 12.18 15.67
C TRP A 383 7.74 12.19 16.35
N PRO A 384 7.33 13.24 17.09
CA PRO A 384 5.99 13.33 17.66
C PRO A 384 4.86 13.25 16.63
N CYS A 385 5.13 13.55 15.34
CA CYS A 385 4.13 13.43 14.27
C CYS A 385 3.69 11.99 13.98
N GLN A 386 4.34 10.98 14.54
CA GLN A 386 3.83 9.59 14.52
C GLN A 386 2.44 9.49 15.18
N HIS A 387 2.13 10.32 16.18
CA HIS A 387 0.80 10.39 16.78
C HIS A 387 -0.25 10.91 15.78
N ALA A 388 0.13 11.86 14.94
CA ALA A 388 -0.73 12.33 13.85
C ALA A 388 -1.03 11.19 12.85
N LEU A 389 -0.08 10.32 12.56
CA LEU A 389 -0.30 9.15 11.71
C LEU A 389 -1.32 8.18 12.34
N ARG A 390 -1.21 7.90 13.63
CA ARG A 390 -2.21 7.08 14.36
C ARG A 390 -3.60 7.68 14.26
N SER A 391 -3.73 8.98 14.54
CA SER A 391 -4.99 9.71 14.43
C SER A 391 -5.58 9.65 13.01
N GLN A 392 -4.74 9.75 11.97
CA GLN A 392 -5.17 9.66 10.58
C GLN A 392 -5.66 8.24 10.21
N VAL A 393 -5.02 7.19 10.74
CA VAL A 393 -5.49 5.80 10.55
C VAL A 393 -6.85 5.63 11.21
N SER A 394 -7.00 6.04 12.47
CA SER A 394 -8.29 5.99 13.19
C SER A 394 -9.38 6.79 12.47
N ALA A 395 -9.06 7.99 12.01
CA ALA A 395 -10.00 8.82 11.25
C ALA A 395 -10.41 8.19 9.91
N ALA A 396 -9.49 7.49 9.23
CA ALA A 396 -9.81 6.78 7.99
C ALA A 396 -10.79 5.62 8.25
N ILE A 397 -10.62 4.89 9.34
CA ILE A 397 -11.52 3.83 9.78
C ILE A 397 -12.91 4.42 10.09
N ASN A 398 -12.95 5.44 10.95
CA ASN A 398 -14.22 6.05 11.37
C ASN A 398 -15.02 6.56 10.17
N ARG A 399 -14.36 7.25 9.21
CA ARG A 399 -15.03 7.70 7.97
C ARG A 399 -15.52 6.57 7.07
N ALA A 400 -14.83 5.44 7.04
CA ALA A 400 -15.23 4.32 6.21
C ALA A 400 -16.41 3.53 6.83
N VAL A 401 -16.49 3.48 8.16
CA VAL A 401 -17.47 2.70 8.92
C VAL A 401 -18.67 3.56 9.37
N ALA A 402 -18.50 4.87 9.49
CA ALA A 402 -19.60 5.78 9.89
C ALA A 402 -20.85 5.58 9.01
N ALA A 403 -22.01 5.57 9.67
CA ALA A 403 -23.32 5.30 9.05
C ALA A 403 -23.70 6.32 7.95
#